data_e13b45ee9e3fb064bc5a09a36f970309
#
_entry.id   e13b45ee9e3fb064bc5a09a36f970309
#
_cell.length_a   1.000
_cell.length_b   1.000
_cell.length_c   1.000
_cell.angle_alpha   90.00
_cell.angle_beta   90.00
_cell.angle_gamma   90.00
#
_symmetry.space_group_name_H-M   'P 1'
#
loop_
_entity.id
_entity.type
_entity.pdbx_description
1 polymer ?
#
loop_
_entity_poly.entity_id
_entity_poly.type
_entity_poly.pdbx_seq_one_letter_code
_entity_poly.pdbx_strand_id
1 'polypeptide(L)'
;MTALKSALEGQSHPGTNLKGAVAAANWCFLLPRLELGQVLSLGCPSSSSIATLSKLADNVAVWAKVEEHDRLRGLVAKQDLRNVTLLTAEHRSSLPVADSGIDIVLVAKPGLVRSQLGAAKAQAEIERVLKPDGVLYAESFSSVERWLRRARPESSFDRFGGQTPLWIAPAFDEMRMAAPLSDNRAIDYVERRFLRPIFRRELVKHPRRVLSRSPAISRVLRRRGVLVSRVGDESLEGPPAYVRAIAASAGAAVDGLGWAFAAPGDYGSQKVLLFLFENEGEQLRSVVKITRDARYNSRLENEWRALTSLQERGISRDGSCPLPLFLGQHGGLAVLGETALTGVPFVRQMKTSGPWEQGRKVLEWLLMLGVATAHRPENGATVAGRLEEILDRFDDLYRPPRETDRFLADQVAAIAAGGGGMRLVFQHGDPGPWNLLLTPEGQPAFLDWEAADPEGMPLWDLFHFLRSFGFSISKKAGRHDYIRSFADHVLAASELNRHLVNTAARYCSETSLDPRLVEPLFYLCWMHRAVKEASRLPPDKLQSGRYFNLLRLAVEQCDAPGLRRLFSLSASA
;
A
#
# COMPACT_ATOMS: atom_id res chain seq x y z
N MET A 1 -16.90 1.28 -15.11
CA MET A 1 -16.01 2.38 -14.71
C MET A 1 -16.63 3.31 -13.67
N THR A 2 -17.92 3.64 -13.78
CA THR A 2 -18.60 4.62 -12.90
C THR A 2 -18.80 4.12 -11.46
N ALA A 3 -19.15 2.85 -11.26
CA ALA A 3 -19.50 2.32 -9.95
C ALA A 3 -18.32 2.25 -8.96
N LEU A 4 -17.15 1.78 -9.40
CA LEU A 4 -15.96 1.71 -8.53
C LEU A 4 -15.40 3.11 -8.23
N LYS A 5 -15.47 4.02 -9.21
CA LYS A 5 -15.08 5.41 -9.06
C LYS A 5 -15.98 6.13 -8.06
N SER A 6 -17.30 5.97 -8.18
CA SER A 6 -18.30 6.49 -7.23
C SER A 6 -18.21 5.84 -5.83
N ALA A 7 -17.88 4.56 -5.77
CA ALA A 7 -17.72 3.83 -4.50
C ALA A 7 -16.58 4.36 -3.64
N LEU A 8 -15.55 4.93 -4.27
CA LEU A 8 -14.35 5.41 -3.61
C LEU A 8 -14.32 6.95 -3.47
N GLU A 9 -15.12 7.67 -4.29
CA GLU A 9 -15.31 9.12 -4.22
C GLU A 9 -16.44 9.57 -3.27
N GLY A 10 -17.17 8.62 -2.66
CA GLY A 10 -18.31 8.92 -1.81
C GLY A 10 -17.98 9.95 -0.74
N GLN A 11 -18.70 11.06 -0.80
CA GLN A 11 -18.61 12.21 0.10
C GLN A 11 -18.41 11.76 1.54
N SER A 12 -17.37 12.26 2.18
CA SER A 12 -17.10 12.09 3.59
C SER A 12 -18.20 12.73 4.41
N HIS A 13 -19.27 12.00 4.67
CA HIS A 13 -20.16 12.38 5.76
C HIS A 13 -19.38 12.26 7.08
N PRO A 14 -19.44 13.27 7.95
CA PRO A 14 -18.79 13.21 9.25
C PRO A 14 -19.38 12.03 10.03
N GLY A 15 -18.56 10.98 10.22
CA GLY A 15 -18.95 9.79 10.97
C GLY A 15 -18.75 8.44 10.29
N THR A 16 -18.46 8.37 8.98
CA THR A 16 -18.14 7.11 8.31
C THR A 16 -16.66 6.78 8.53
N ASN A 17 -16.39 5.65 9.17
CA ASN A 17 -15.03 5.15 9.32
C ASN A 17 -14.52 4.62 7.97
N LEU A 18 -13.96 5.51 7.13
CA LEU A 18 -13.39 5.21 5.82
C LEU A 18 -12.40 4.02 5.87
N LYS A 19 -11.67 3.87 6.98
CA LYS A 19 -10.74 2.76 7.19
C LYS A 19 -11.45 1.41 7.21
N GLY A 20 -12.60 1.33 7.89
CA GLY A 20 -13.39 0.11 7.93
C GLY A 20 -13.99 -0.25 6.56
N ALA A 21 -14.45 0.73 5.80
CA ALA A 21 -15.03 0.51 4.47
C ALA A 21 -14.01 -0.09 3.48
N VAL A 22 -12.78 0.43 3.46
CA VAL A 22 -11.72 -0.09 2.58
C VAL A 22 -11.31 -1.51 3.00
N ALA A 23 -11.16 -1.77 4.30
CA ALA A 23 -10.82 -3.10 4.80
C ALA A 23 -11.91 -4.14 4.51
N ALA A 24 -13.17 -3.75 4.55
CA ALA A 24 -14.30 -4.61 4.25
C ALA A 24 -14.41 -5.02 2.77
N ALA A 25 -13.75 -4.29 1.86
CA ALA A 25 -13.74 -4.57 0.42
C ALA A 25 -12.56 -5.41 -0.06
N ASN A 26 -11.55 -5.67 0.77
CA ASN A 26 -10.30 -6.30 0.31
C ASN A 26 -10.49 -7.69 -0.31
N TRP A 27 -11.48 -8.46 0.12
CA TRP A 27 -11.78 -9.78 -0.47
C TRP A 27 -12.24 -9.70 -1.93
N CYS A 28 -12.74 -8.55 -2.40
CA CYS A 28 -13.15 -8.37 -3.79
C CYS A 28 -11.98 -8.57 -4.77
N PHE A 29 -10.74 -8.30 -4.34
CA PHE A 29 -9.54 -8.52 -5.15
C PHE A 29 -9.18 -10.02 -5.35
N LEU A 30 -9.88 -10.92 -4.70
CA LEU A 30 -9.76 -12.36 -4.94
C LEU A 30 -10.78 -12.86 -5.97
N LEU A 31 -11.75 -12.03 -6.35
CA LEU A 31 -12.79 -12.36 -7.32
C LEU A 31 -12.27 -12.25 -8.75
N PRO A 32 -12.85 -13.00 -9.69
CA PRO A 32 -12.49 -12.91 -11.11
C PRO A 32 -12.88 -11.56 -11.74
N ARG A 33 -13.84 -10.83 -11.16
CA ARG A 33 -14.27 -9.49 -11.56
C ARG A 33 -14.59 -8.62 -10.35
N LEU A 34 -14.39 -7.31 -10.49
CA LEU A 34 -14.60 -6.33 -9.42
C LEU A 34 -16.02 -5.73 -9.42
N GLU A 35 -16.71 -5.80 -10.54
CA GLU A 35 -18.14 -5.46 -10.61
C GLU A 35 -18.94 -6.60 -10.01
N LEU A 36 -19.64 -6.32 -8.89
CA LEU A 36 -20.28 -7.37 -8.11
C LEU A 36 -21.69 -7.73 -8.59
N GLY A 37 -22.32 -6.92 -9.45
CA GLY A 37 -23.66 -7.17 -9.98
C GLY A 37 -24.71 -7.33 -8.89
N GLN A 38 -25.44 -8.45 -8.91
CA GLN A 38 -26.47 -8.80 -7.92
C GLN A 38 -25.84 -9.58 -6.75
N VAL A 39 -25.83 -9.02 -5.56
CA VAL A 39 -25.25 -9.63 -4.35
C VAL A 39 -26.34 -10.08 -3.40
N LEU A 40 -26.28 -11.33 -2.95
CA LEU A 40 -27.11 -11.86 -1.88
C LEU A 40 -26.25 -12.13 -0.64
N SER A 41 -26.47 -11.43 0.45
CA SER A 41 -25.86 -11.69 1.74
C SER A 41 -26.77 -12.56 2.61
N LEU A 42 -26.31 -13.77 2.93
CA LEU A 42 -26.98 -14.69 3.85
C LEU A 42 -26.52 -14.42 5.29
N GLY A 43 -27.31 -13.67 6.00
CA GLY A 43 -27.00 -13.04 7.28
C GLY A 43 -26.52 -11.61 7.13
N CYS A 44 -26.57 -10.86 8.23
CA CYS A 44 -26.14 -9.48 8.28
C CYS A 44 -24.63 -9.40 8.52
N PRO A 45 -23.83 -8.93 7.57
CA PRO A 45 -22.43 -8.59 7.80
C PRO A 45 -22.33 -7.28 8.63
N SER A 46 -21.12 -6.74 8.82
CA SER A 46 -20.95 -5.46 9.49
C SER A 46 -21.57 -4.30 8.69
N SER A 47 -21.86 -3.21 9.38
CA SER A 47 -22.41 -2.00 8.73
C SER A 47 -21.48 -1.44 7.66
N SER A 48 -20.17 -1.53 7.87
CA SER A 48 -19.15 -1.12 6.89
C SER A 48 -19.13 -2.03 5.66
N SER A 49 -19.34 -3.34 5.83
CA SER A 49 -19.44 -4.28 4.71
C SER A 49 -20.66 -3.99 3.83
N ILE A 50 -21.83 -3.76 4.43
CA ILE A 50 -23.05 -3.42 3.67
C ILE A 50 -22.86 -2.13 2.88
N ALA A 51 -22.33 -1.09 3.53
CA ALA A 51 -22.05 0.18 2.87
C ALA A 51 -21.05 0.04 1.71
N THR A 52 -20.06 -0.83 1.86
CA THR A 52 -19.09 -1.11 0.80
C THR A 52 -19.72 -1.91 -0.34
N LEU A 53 -20.45 -2.96 -0.02
CA LEU A 53 -21.16 -3.76 -1.02
C LEU A 53 -22.16 -2.92 -1.81
N SER A 54 -22.92 -2.04 -1.14
CA SER A 54 -23.85 -1.11 -1.81
C SER A 54 -23.16 -0.21 -2.83
N LYS A 55 -21.89 0.11 -2.64
CA LYS A 55 -21.11 0.93 -3.58
C LYS A 55 -20.51 0.12 -4.75
N LEU A 56 -20.27 -1.18 -4.55
CA LEU A 56 -19.60 -2.04 -5.52
C LEU A 56 -20.57 -2.90 -6.33
N ALA A 57 -21.81 -3.07 -5.87
CA ALA A 57 -22.83 -3.90 -6.49
C ALA A 57 -23.96 -3.05 -7.10
N ASP A 58 -24.63 -3.59 -8.12
CA ASP A 58 -25.85 -2.98 -8.64
C ASP A 58 -26.98 -3.06 -7.62
N ASN A 59 -27.14 -4.22 -6.97
CA ASN A 59 -28.10 -4.43 -5.88
C ASN A 59 -27.52 -5.37 -4.82
N VAL A 60 -27.87 -5.13 -3.56
CA VAL A 60 -27.52 -5.94 -2.41
C VAL A 60 -28.78 -6.39 -1.69
N ALA A 61 -29.09 -7.68 -1.74
CA ALA A 61 -30.13 -8.29 -0.95
C ALA A 61 -29.53 -8.87 0.36
N VAL A 62 -30.03 -8.47 1.51
CA VAL A 62 -29.58 -8.96 2.82
C VAL A 62 -30.68 -9.82 3.44
N TRP A 63 -30.47 -11.13 3.48
CA TRP A 63 -31.37 -12.09 4.09
C TRP A 63 -31.02 -12.26 5.58
N ALA A 64 -31.83 -11.67 6.46
CA ALA A 64 -31.56 -11.59 7.89
C ALA A 64 -32.82 -11.83 8.72
N LYS A 65 -32.63 -12.11 10.03
CA LYS A 65 -33.75 -12.24 10.98
C LYS A 65 -34.46 -10.90 11.17
N VAL A 66 -35.76 -10.96 11.52
CA VAL A 66 -36.59 -9.77 11.76
C VAL A 66 -35.95 -8.84 12.78
N GLU A 67 -35.35 -9.36 13.85
CA GLU A 67 -34.73 -8.59 14.91
C GLU A 67 -33.52 -7.75 14.43
N GLU A 68 -32.94 -8.11 13.30
CA GLU A 68 -31.82 -7.36 12.70
C GLU A 68 -32.31 -6.27 11.73
N HIS A 69 -33.58 -6.34 11.29
CA HIS A 69 -34.11 -5.44 10.25
C HIS A 69 -34.19 -3.98 10.70
N ASP A 70 -34.53 -3.68 11.94
CA ASP A 70 -34.65 -2.30 12.43
C ASP A 70 -33.27 -1.61 12.43
N ARG A 71 -32.25 -2.34 12.87
CA ARG A 71 -30.87 -1.84 12.80
C ARG A 71 -30.43 -1.60 11.36
N LEU A 72 -30.77 -2.51 10.45
CA LEU A 72 -30.44 -2.41 9.03
C LEU A 72 -31.18 -1.29 8.35
N ARG A 73 -32.49 -1.12 8.62
CA ARG A 73 -33.29 0.02 8.11
C ARG A 73 -32.71 1.35 8.56
N GLY A 74 -32.32 1.46 9.83
CA GLY A 74 -31.62 2.65 10.36
C GLY A 74 -30.31 2.94 9.64
N LEU A 75 -29.51 1.91 9.32
CA LEU A 75 -28.28 2.05 8.55
C LEU A 75 -28.55 2.49 7.11
N VAL A 76 -29.48 1.80 6.42
CA VAL A 76 -29.87 2.08 5.04
C VAL A 76 -30.35 3.52 4.89
N ALA A 77 -31.24 3.96 5.80
CA ALA A 77 -31.75 5.33 5.80
C ALA A 77 -30.68 6.37 6.11
N LYS A 78 -29.84 6.12 7.12
CA LYS A 78 -28.76 7.04 7.54
C LYS A 78 -27.70 7.27 6.47
N GLN A 79 -27.45 6.27 5.62
CA GLN A 79 -26.40 6.32 4.60
C GLN A 79 -26.95 6.42 3.17
N ASP A 80 -28.27 6.59 3.00
CA ASP A 80 -28.98 6.64 1.70
C ASP A 80 -28.62 5.46 0.76
N LEU A 81 -28.60 4.24 1.30
CA LEU A 81 -28.23 3.04 0.54
C LEU A 81 -29.42 2.53 -0.28
N ARG A 82 -29.69 3.14 -1.43
CA ARG A 82 -30.92 2.91 -2.24
C ARG A 82 -30.99 1.54 -2.91
N ASN A 83 -29.85 0.89 -3.10
CA ASN A 83 -29.75 -0.42 -3.74
C ASN A 83 -29.64 -1.58 -2.73
N VAL A 84 -29.96 -1.35 -1.45
CA VAL A 84 -29.98 -2.40 -0.42
C VAL A 84 -31.41 -2.82 -0.09
N THR A 85 -31.73 -4.09 -0.32
CA THR A 85 -33.02 -4.69 -0.03
C THR A 85 -32.91 -5.65 1.14
N LEU A 86 -33.86 -5.59 2.09
CA LEU A 86 -33.91 -6.48 3.24
C LEU A 86 -34.91 -7.61 2.99
N LEU A 87 -34.42 -8.84 3.10
CA LEU A 87 -35.21 -10.06 2.97
C LEU A 87 -35.31 -10.75 4.33
N THR A 88 -36.53 -11.12 4.74
CA THR A 88 -36.76 -11.75 6.03
C THR A 88 -36.36 -13.22 6.01
N ALA A 89 -35.51 -13.62 6.98
CA ALA A 89 -35.16 -15.00 7.23
C ALA A 89 -36.19 -15.63 8.19
N GLU A 90 -37.27 -16.13 7.61
CA GLU A 90 -38.27 -16.95 8.29
C GLU A 90 -38.03 -18.43 7.91
N HIS A 91 -38.69 -19.36 8.66
CA HIS A 91 -38.66 -20.80 8.32
C HIS A 91 -39.33 -21.03 6.96
N ARG A 92 -38.55 -20.80 5.90
CA ARG A 92 -38.97 -21.01 4.51
C ARG A 92 -38.21 -22.16 3.90
N SER A 93 -38.87 -22.86 3.00
CA SER A 93 -38.25 -23.95 2.23
C SER A 93 -37.32 -23.42 1.12
N SER A 94 -37.35 -22.13 0.78
CA SER A 94 -36.57 -21.53 -0.30
C SER A 94 -36.19 -20.08 0.00
N LEU A 95 -35.09 -19.62 -0.62
CA LEU A 95 -34.69 -18.22 -0.64
C LEU A 95 -35.64 -17.42 -1.53
N PRO A 96 -36.12 -16.21 -1.12
CA PRO A 96 -37.06 -15.40 -1.90
C PRO A 96 -36.33 -14.64 -3.03
N VAL A 97 -35.61 -15.38 -3.87
CA VAL A 97 -34.80 -14.87 -4.98
C VAL A 97 -34.98 -15.79 -6.18
N ALA A 98 -35.02 -15.23 -7.38
CA ALA A 98 -35.17 -15.99 -8.62
C ALA A 98 -34.00 -16.92 -8.90
N ASP A 99 -34.24 -17.96 -9.66
CA ASP A 99 -33.22 -18.89 -10.14
C ASP A 99 -32.19 -18.16 -10.98
N SER A 100 -30.92 -18.49 -10.78
CA SER A 100 -29.79 -17.89 -11.53
C SER A 100 -29.82 -16.36 -11.59
N GLY A 101 -30.33 -15.72 -10.53
CA GLY A 101 -30.48 -14.26 -10.45
C GLY A 101 -29.30 -13.54 -9.78
N ILE A 102 -28.43 -14.26 -9.10
CA ILE A 102 -27.39 -13.71 -8.21
C ILE A 102 -25.99 -13.94 -8.78
N ASP A 103 -25.19 -12.88 -8.84
CA ASP A 103 -23.78 -12.96 -9.25
C ASP A 103 -22.90 -13.43 -8.08
N ILE A 104 -23.19 -12.94 -6.86
CA ILE A 104 -22.39 -13.26 -5.69
C ILE A 104 -23.28 -13.61 -4.50
N VAL A 105 -23.08 -14.78 -3.95
CA VAL A 105 -23.66 -15.17 -2.66
C VAL A 105 -22.61 -15.07 -1.56
N LEU A 106 -22.91 -14.28 -0.55
CA LEU A 106 -22.08 -14.03 0.61
C LEU A 106 -22.68 -14.70 1.84
N VAL A 107 -22.02 -15.70 2.41
CA VAL A 107 -22.51 -16.36 3.64
C VAL A 107 -21.85 -15.71 4.86
N ALA A 108 -22.46 -14.62 5.32
CA ALA A 108 -21.96 -13.86 6.48
C ALA A 108 -22.28 -14.57 7.82
N LYS A 109 -23.38 -15.34 7.88
CA LYS A 109 -23.81 -16.07 9.08
C LYS A 109 -24.18 -17.54 8.75
N PRO A 110 -23.21 -18.45 8.65
CA PRO A 110 -23.49 -19.86 8.32
C PRO A 110 -24.48 -20.54 9.28
N GLY A 111 -24.46 -20.15 10.57
CA GLY A 111 -25.40 -20.67 11.56
C GLY A 111 -26.86 -20.29 11.28
N LEU A 112 -27.12 -19.10 10.78
CA LEU A 112 -28.47 -18.66 10.36
C LEU A 112 -28.96 -19.51 9.18
N VAL A 113 -28.12 -19.65 8.16
CA VAL A 113 -28.46 -20.42 6.95
C VAL A 113 -28.86 -21.86 7.33
N ARG A 114 -28.05 -22.47 8.19
CA ARG A 114 -28.32 -23.84 8.66
C ARG A 114 -29.59 -23.96 9.49
N SER A 115 -29.86 -23.00 10.37
CA SER A 115 -31.05 -23.03 11.24
C SER A 115 -32.36 -22.79 10.49
N GLN A 116 -32.32 -22.01 9.39
CA GLN A 116 -33.51 -21.63 8.65
C GLN A 116 -33.80 -22.53 7.44
N LEU A 117 -32.77 -22.98 6.72
CA LEU A 117 -32.94 -23.79 5.53
C LEU A 117 -32.61 -25.29 5.75
N GLY A 118 -31.86 -25.61 6.79
CA GLY A 118 -31.23 -26.94 6.93
C GLY A 118 -30.01 -27.11 6.01
N ALA A 119 -29.09 -28.01 6.37
CA ALA A 119 -27.81 -28.11 5.69
C ALA A 119 -27.91 -28.54 4.21
N ALA A 120 -28.71 -29.57 3.91
CA ALA A 120 -28.86 -30.10 2.55
C ALA A 120 -29.61 -29.13 1.61
N LYS A 121 -30.65 -28.50 2.13
CA LYS A 121 -31.45 -27.53 1.35
C LYS A 121 -30.69 -26.21 1.12
N ALA A 122 -29.88 -25.76 2.09
CA ALA A 122 -29.08 -24.54 1.94
C ALA A 122 -28.16 -24.61 0.73
N GLN A 123 -27.52 -25.75 0.50
CA GLN A 123 -26.67 -25.95 -0.67
C GLN A 123 -27.48 -25.85 -1.97
N ALA A 124 -28.57 -26.62 -2.08
CA ALA A 124 -29.43 -26.61 -3.26
C ALA A 124 -30.00 -25.20 -3.57
N GLU A 125 -30.38 -24.47 -2.54
CA GLU A 125 -30.91 -23.11 -2.70
C GLU A 125 -29.84 -22.11 -3.14
N ILE A 126 -28.60 -22.19 -2.62
CA ILE A 126 -27.48 -21.36 -3.08
C ILE A 126 -27.15 -21.69 -4.53
N GLU A 127 -27.13 -22.99 -4.90
CA GLU A 127 -26.92 -23.41 -6.28
C GLU A 127 -28.03 -22.94 -7.22
N ARG A 128 -29.27 -22.95 -6.77
CA ARG A 128 -30.43 -22.48 -7.55
C ARG A 128 -30.37 -20.98 -7.85
N VAL A 129 -30.07 -20.16 -6.83
CA VAL A 129 -30.08 -18.69 -6.99
C VAL A 129 -28.82 -18.15 -7.67
N LEU A 130 -27.69 -18.87 -7.60
CA LEU A 130 -26.43 -18.43 -8.15
C LEU A 130 -26.40 -18.60 -9.67
N LYS A 131 -25.96 -17.56 -10.40
CA LYS A 131 -25.75 -17.62 -11.86
C LYS A 131 -24.73 -18.72 -12.21
N PRO A 132 -24.70 -19.19 -13.48
CA PRO A 132 -23.72 -20.19 -13.91
C PRO A 132 -22.26 -19.78 -13.69
N ASP A 133 -21.95 -18.49 -13.83
CA ASP A 133 -20.65 -17.87 -13.60
C ASP A 133 -20.55 -17.15 -12.25
N GLY A 134 -21.52 -17.40 -11.36
CA GLY A 134 -21.61 -16.79 -10.06
C GLY A 134 -20.58 -17.31 -9.05
N VAL A 135 -20.31 -16.52 -8.03
CA VAL A 135 -19.32 -16.80 -7.00
C VAL A 135 -19.98 -16.91 -5.63
N LEU A 136 -19.63 -17.93 -4.89
CA LEU A 136 -19.97 -18.09 -3.48
C LEU A 136 -18.76 -17.75 -2.62
N TYR A 137 -18.93 -16.85 -1.66
CA TYR A 137 -17.95 -16.60 -0.62
C TYR A 137 -18.55 -16.90 0.77
N ALA A 138 -17.88 -17.76 1.51
CA ALA A 138 -18.33 -18.15 2.84
C ALA A 138 -17.16 -18.13 3.84
N GLU A 139 -17.38 -17.66 5.06
CA GLU A 139 -16.45 -17.79 6.17
C GLU A 139 -16.81 -19.05 6.99
N SER A 140 -15.86 -19.95 7.19
CA SER A 140 -16.03 -21.10 8.07
C SER A 140 -15.09 -21.02 9.27
N PHE A 141 -15.59 -21.42 10.43
CA PHE A 141 -14.78 -21.50 11.65
C PHE A 141 -13.81 -22.68 11.61
N SER A 142 -12.67 -22.54 12.32
CA SER A 142 -11.70 -23.60 12.47
C SER A 142 -12.28 -24.84 13.16
N SER A 143 -11.62 -25.99 12.98
CA SER A 143 -12.00 -27.24 13.64
C SER A 143 -12.04 -27.13 15.18
N VAL A 144 -11.16 -26.31 15.76
CA VAL A 144 -11.11 -26.08 17.21
C VAL A 144 -12.28 -25.22 17.68
N GLU A 145 -12.64 -24.19 16.94
CA GLU A 145 -13.79 -23.34 17.26
C GLU A 145 -15.11 -24.12 17.09
N ARG A 146 -15.17 -25.05 16.10
CA ARG A 146 -16.26 -26.00 15.95
C ARG A 146 -16.35 -26.96 17.15
N TRP A 147 -15.23 -27.45 17.65
CA TRP A 147 -15.18 -28.32 18.83
C TRP A 147 -15.62 -27.57 20.10
N LEU A 148 -15.09 -26.38 20.35
CA LEU A 148 -15.46 -25.55 21.49
C LEU A 148 -16.95 -25.16 21.49
N ARG A 149 -17.54 -24.94 20.31
CA ARG A 149 -18.97 -24.61 20.16
C ARG A 149 -19.89 -25.83 20.02
N ARG A 150 -19.38 -27.06 20.17
CA ARG A 150 -20.11 -28.32 19.94
C ARG A 150 -20.84 -28.33 18.59
N ALA A 151 -20.33 -27.63 17.59
CA ALA A 151 -20.87 -27.67 16.23
C ALA A 151 -20.49 -29.00 15.56
N ARG A 152 -21.45 -29.66 14.90
CA ARG A 152 -21.20 -30.90 14.16
C ARG A 152 -20.15 -30.67 13.07
N PRO A 153 -19.26 -31.67 12.80
CA PRO A 153 -18.04 -31.51 11.99
C PRO A 153 -18.26 -31.21 10.50
N GLU A 154 -19.46 -31.36 9.99
CA GLU A 154 -19.75 -31.14 8.56
C GLU A 154 -20.40 -29.79 8.35
N SER A 155 -19.64 -28.80 7.85
CA SER A 155 -20.27 -27.68 7.17
C SER A 155 -20.81 -28.19 5.83
N SER A 156 -22.08 -27.89 5.53
CA SER A 156 -22.71 -28.28 4.25
C SER A 156 -21.96 -27.70 3.04
N PHE A 157 -21.07 -26.74 3.26
CA PHE A 157 -20.26 -26.08 2.24
C PHE A 157 -18.95 -26.83 1.91
N ASP A 158 -18.53 -27.83 2.69
CA ASP A 158 -17.34 -28.63 2.39
C ASP A 158 -17.55 -29.62 1.20
N ARG A 159 -18.80 -29.69 0.67
CA ARG A 159 -19.18 -30.57 -0.43
C ARG A 159 -19.28 -29.90 -1.81
N PHE A 160 -19.07 -28.58 -1.91
CA PHE A 160 -19.01 -27.94 -3.21
C PHE A 160 -17.75 -28.37 -3.97
N GLY A 161 -17.90 -28.95 -5.13
CA GLY A 161 -16.79 -29.23 -6.05
C GLY A 161 -16.15 -27.92 -6.53
N GLY A 162 -14.84 -27.91 -6.74
CA GLY A 162 -14.11 -26.72 -7.18
C GLY A 162 -13.81 -25.68 -6.10
N GLN A 163 -13.72 -26.11 -4.83
CA GLN A 163 -13.48 -25.25 -3.68
C GLN A 163 -11.99 -24.95 -3.49
N THR A 164 -11.64 -23.67 -3.35
CA THR A 164 -10.34 -23.31 -2.80
C THR A 164 -10.52 -22.84 -1.36
N PRO A 165 -10.15 -23.66 -0.38
CA PRO A 165 -10.14 -23.23 1.01
C PRO A 165 -9.03 -22.22 1.21
N LEU A 166 -9.40 -21.05 1.74
CA LEU A 166 -8.47 -19.95 2.02
C LEU A 166 -8.22 -19.84 3.53
N TRP A 167 -6.98 -19.58 3.88
CA TRP A 167 -6.66 -18.94 5.14
C TRP A 167 -6.90 -17.42 5.00
N ILE A 168 -7.60 -16.82 5.96
CA ILE A 168 -7.86 -15.38 5.99
C ILE A 168 -7.51 -14.78 7.35
N ALA A 169 -7.08 -13.54 7.39
CA ALA A 169 -6.79 -12.81 8.62
C ALA A 169 -7.03 -11.30 8.46
N PRO A 170 -7.48 -10.60 9.51
CA PRO A 170 -7.94 -11.13 10.81
C PRO A 170 -9.35 -11.73 10.77
N ALA A 171 -10.25 -11.24 9.93
CA ALA A 171 -11.62 -11.71 9.77
C ALA A 171 -12.15 -11.28 8.40
N PHE A 172 -13.30 -11.82 8.02
CA PHE A 172 -13.98 -11.51 6.77
C PHE A 172 -14.14 -10.00 6.54
N ASP A 173 -14.80 -9.31 7.46
CA ASP A 173 -15.09 -7.87 7.35
C ASP A 173 -13.84 -6.97 7.44
N GLU A 174 -12.72 -7.53 7.85
CA GLU A 174 -11.45 -6.83 8.00
C GLU A 174 -10.31 -7.60 7.32
N MET A 175 -10.62 -8.41 6.30
CA MET A 175 -9.62 -9.22 5.63
C MET A 175 -8.47 -8.35 5.11
N ARG A 176 -7.28 -8.64 5.61
CA ARG A 176 -6.03 -7.97 5.18
C ARG A 176 -5.04 -8.93 4.56
N MET A 177 -5.24 -10.22 4.80
CA MET A 177 -4.37 -11.27 4.29
C MET A 177 -5.20 -12.48 3.93
N ALA A 178 -4.80 -13.15 2.84
CA ALA A 178 -5.34 -14.43 2.44
C ALA A 178 -4.26 -15.26 1.72
N ALA A 179 -4.39 -16.57 1.77
CA ALA A 179 -3.61 -17.51 0.98
C ALA A 179 -4.36 -18.83 0.86
N PRO A 180 -4.07 -19.70 -0.13
CA PRO A 180 -4.59 -21.03 -0.16
C PRO A 180 -4.26 -21.78 1.14
N LEU A 181 -5.25 -22.45 1.73
CA LEU A 181 -5.06 -23.13 3.02
C LEU A 181 -4.07 -24.31 2.91
N SER A 182 -3.91 -24.86 1.72
CA SER A 182 -2.93 -25.91 1.37
C SER A 182 -1.49 -25.39 1.39
N ASP A 183 -1.29 -24.08 1.16
CA ASP A 183 0.04 -23.48 1.10
C ASP A 183 0.46 -22.86 2.44
N ASN A 184 1.05 -23.67 3.30
CA ASN A 184 1.55 -23.22 4.60
C ASN A 184 2.69 -22.18 4.46
N ARG A 185 3.46 -22.19 3.37
CA ARG A 185 4.60 -21.29 3.14
C ARG A 185 4.10 -19.87 2.82
N ALA A 186 3.12 -19.77 1.93
CA ALA A 186 2.46 -18.51 1.61
C ALA A 186 1.82 -17.89 2.85
N ILE A 187 1.15 -18.70 3.68
CA ILE A 187 0.58 -18.26 4.95
C ILE A 187 1.67 -17.74 5.89
N ASP A 188 2.72 -18.52 6.12
CA ASP A 188 3.82 -18.16 7.03
C ASP A 188 4.54 -16.89 6.56
N TYR A 189 4.69 -16.68 5.25
CA TYR A 189 5.31 -15.48 4.69
C TYR A 189 4.52 -14.21 5.07
N VAL A 190 3.22 -14.17 4.77
CA VAL A 190 2.40 -12.99 5.07
C VAL A 190 2.19 -12.79 6.57
N GLU A 191 2.08 -13.87 7.36
CA GLU A 191 2.06 -13.78 8.83
C GLU A 191 3.32 -13.12 9.40
N ARG A 192 4.50 -13.57 8.99
CA ARG A 192 5.77 -13.01 9.45
C ARG A 192 5.94 -11.56 9.04
N ARG A 193 5.52 -11.20 7.83
CA ARG A 193 5.73 -9.87 7.28
C ARG A 193 4.75 -8.83 7.82
N PHE A 194 3.48 -9.19 7.97
CA PHE A 194 2.40 -8.24 8.27
C PHE A 194 1.75 -8.43 9.64
N LEU A 195 1.55 -9.65 10.13
CA LEU A 195 0.90 -9.89 11.42
C LEU A 195 1.82 -9.61 12.62
N ARG A 196 3.04 -10.10 12.61
CA ARG A 196 3.96 -9.92 13.75
C ARG A 196 4.24 -8.46 14.13
N PRO A 197 4.40 -7.52 13.17
CA PRO A 197 4.58 -6.10 13.51
C PRO A 197 3.32 -5.47 14.12
N ILE A 198 2.12 -5.87 13.66
CA ILE A 198 0.84 -5.37 14.20
C ILE A 198 0.64 -5.89 15.62
N PHE A 199 0.98 -7.14 15.88
CA PHE A 199 0.88 -7.80 17.17
C PHE A 199 1.66 -7.08 18.26
N ARG A 200 2.91 -6.70 18.01
CA ARG A 200 3.75 -6.01 19.00
C ARG A 200 3.19 -4.63 19.39
N ARG A 201 2.47 -3.95 18.50
CA ARG A 201 1.87 -2.64 18.79
C ARG A 201 0.54 -2.74 19.54
N GLU A 202 -0.26 -3.78 19.28
CA GLU A 202 -1.58 -3.94 19.91
C GLU A 202 -1.53 -4.68 21.26
N LEU A 203 -0.50 -5.49 21.50
CA LEU A 203 -0.28 -6.18 22.78
C LEU A 203 -0.26 -5.21 23.96
N VAL A 204 0.29 -4.02 23.73
CA VAL A 204 0.39 -2.96 24.75
C VAL A 204 -0.96 -2.28 25.01
N LYS A 205 -1.88 -2.29 24.06
CA LYS A 205 -3.13 -1.52 24.13
C LYS A 205 -4.37 -2.34 24.50
N HIS A 206 -4.46 -3.61 24.08
CA HIS A 206 -5.66 -4.43 24.29
C HIS A 206 -5.35 -5.94 24.43
N PRO A 207 -4.94 -6.42 25.62
CA PRO A 207 -4.47 -7.80 25.78
C PRO A 207 -5.51 -8.88 25.43
N ARG A 208 -6.81 -8.65 25.67
CA ARG A 208 -7.88 -9.63 25.34
C ARG A 208 -8.16 -9.78 23.84
N ARG A 209 -8.03 -8.71 23.05
CA ARG A 209 -8.11 -8.77 21.57
C ARG A 209 -6.89 -9.41 20.95
N VAL A 210 -5.79 -9.40 21.64
CA VAL A 210 -4.48 -9.89 21.21
C VAL A 210 -4.36 -11.40 21.37
N LEU A 211 -4.91 -11.98 22.42
CA LEU A 211 -4.89 -13.43 22.62
C LEU A 211 -5.58 -14.19 21.48
N SER A 212 -6.68 -13.66 20.93
CA SER A 212 -7.33 -14.22 19.74
C SER A 212 -6.57 -14.01 18.43
N ARG A 213 -5.53 -13.19 18.45
CA ARG A 213 -4.70 -12.79 17.29
C ARG A 213 -3.25 -13.29 17.38
N SER A 214 -2.89 -14.07 18.41
CA SER A 214 -1.55 -14.67 18.55
C SER A 214 -1.25 -15.60 17.38
N PRO A 215 -0.05 -15.53 16.74
CA PRO A 215 0.33 -16.44 15.66
C PRO A 215 0.24 -17.92 16.05
N ALA A 216 0.52 -18.26 17.31
CA ALA A 216 0.35 -19.61 17.83
C ALA A 216 -1.13 -19.97 17.99
N ILE A 217 -1.96 -19.03 18.44
CA ILE A 217 -3.40 -19.21 18.58
C ILE A 217 -4.10 -19.08 17.21
N SER A 218 -3.62 -18.24 16.30
CA SER A 218 -4.16 -18.17 14.94
C SER A 218 -3.89 -19.44 14.14
N ARG A 219 -2.76 -20.12 14.37
CA ARG A 219 -2.52 -21.48 13.80
C ARG A 219 -3.52 -22.51 14.31
N VAL A 220 -3.93 -22.43 15.57
CA VAL A 220 -4.94 -23.32 16.16
C VAL A 220 -6.36 -22.89 15.81
N LEU A 221 -6.60 -21.57 15.72
CA LEU A 221 -7.89 -20.94 15.41
C LEU A 221 -7.95 -20.43 13.95
N ARG A 222 -7.23 -21.01 13.01
CA ARG A 222 -7.16 -20.57 11.62
C ARG A 222 -8.56 -20.33 11.07
N ARG A 223 -8.89 -19.04 10.83
CA ARG A 223 -10.12 -18.69 10.14
C ARG A 223 -10.00 -19.12 8.69
N ARG A 224 -11.02 -19.80 8.21
CA ARG A 224 -11.10 -20.32 6.85
C ARG A 224 -12.17 -19.52 6.11
N GLY A 225 -11.78 -18.92 5.00
CA GLY A 225 -12.72 -18.52 3.97
C GLY A 225 -12.79 -19.61 2.91
N VAL A 226 -13.92 -19.76 2.29
CA VAL A 226 -14.08 -20.62 1.11
C VAL A 226 -14.58 -19.74 0.00
N LEU A 227 -13.83 -19.66 -1.08
CA LEU A 227 -14.26 -19.04 -2.32
C LEU A 227 -14.56 -20.16 -3.31
N VAL A 228 -15.75 -20.15 -3.87
CA VAL A 228 -16.21 -21.14 -4.83
C VAL A 228 -16.67 -20.42 -6.07
N SER A 229 -16.07 -20.72 -7.21
CA SER A 229 -16.58 -20.29 -8.52
C SER A 229 -17.37 -21.46 -9.13
N ARG A 230 -18.52 -21.16 -9.72
CA ARG A 230 -19.36 -22.17 -10.39
C ARG A 230 -18.88 -22.51 -11.80
N VAL A 231 -18.06 -21.64 -12.39
CA VAL A 231 -17.38 -21.94 -13.66
C VAL A 231 -16.32 -22.99 -13.38
N GLY A 232 -16.64 -24.22 -13.72
CA GLY A 232 -15.74 -25.36 -13.53
C GLY A 232 -14.38 -25.09 -14.16
N ASP A 233 -13.32 -25.54 -13.52
CA ASP A 233 -11.93 -25.57 -13.95
C ASP A 233 -11.02 -24.37 -13.63
N GLU A 234 -11.49 -23.26 -13.13
CA GLU A 234 -10.58 -22.29 -12.56
C GLU A 234 -10.26 -22.64 -11.10
N SER A 235 -9.34 -23.58 -10.91
CA SER A 235 -8.80 -23.81 -9.58
C SER A 235 -8.13 -22.53 -9.09
N LEU A 236 -8.60 -21.96 -7.98
CA LEU A 236 -7.93 -20.87 -7.29
C LEU A 236 -6.65 -21.38 -6.57
N GLU A 237 -6.11 -22.50 -7.00
CA GLU A 237 -4.80 -22.99 -6.57
C GLU A 237 -3.69 -22.05 -7.04
N GLY A 238 -3.90 -21.39 -8.19
CA GLY A 238 -3.03 -20.33 -8.71
C GLY A 238 -3.48 -18.90 -8.33
N PRO A 239 -2.73 -17.87 -8.78
CA PRO A 239 -3.10 -16.47 -8.65
C PRO A 239 -4.47 -16.17 -9.27
N PRO A 240 -5.19 -15.10 -8.86
CA PRO A 240 -6.47 -14.72 -9.45
C PRO A 240 -6.44 -14.68 -10.99
N ALA A 241 -7.51 -15.14 -11.65
CA ALA A 241 -7.58 -15.30 -13.11
C ALA A 241 -7.20 -14.03 -13.88
N TYR A 242 -7.63 -12.86 -13.42
CA TYR A 242 -7.27 -11.59 -14.07
C TYR A 242 -5.77 -11.30 -14.03
N VAL A 243 -5.07 -11.69 -12.94
CA VAL A 243 -3.62 -11.54 -12.85
C VAL A 243 -2.93 -12.45 -13.86
N ARG A 244 -3.38 -13.70 -13.97
CA ARG A 244 -2.86 -14.67 -14.96
C ARG A 244 -3.09 -14.16 -16.40
N ALA A 245 -4.28 -13.66 -16.70
CA ALA A 245 -4.62 -13.13 -18.03
C ALA A 245 -3.75 -11.91 -18.41
N ILE A 246 -3.55 -10.95 -17.48
CA ILE A 246 -2.69 -9.77 -17.72
C ILE A 246 -1.24 -10.20 -17.90
N ALA A 247 -0.72 -11.09 -17.04
CA ALA A 247 0.64 -11.61 -17.14
C ALA A 247 0.87 -12.34 -18.47
N ALA A 248 -0.05 -13.22 -18.87
CA ALA A 248 0.02 -13.97 -20.11
C ALA A 248 0.04 -13.04 -21.33
N SER A 249 -0.77 -11.97 -21.34
CA SER A 249 -0.78 -10.98 -22.42
C SER A 249 0.57 -10.25 -22.61
N ALA A 250 1.38 -10.18 -21.54
CA ALA A 250 2.72 -9.62 -21.55
C ALA A 250 3.83 -10.67 -21.69
N GLY A 251 3.49 -11.95 -21.89
CA GLY A 251 4.45 -13.04 -21.99
C GLY A 251 5.08 -13.46 -20.65
N ALA A 252 4.51 -13.02 -19.53
CA ALA A 252 5.02 -13.38 -18.19
C ALA A 252 4.32 -14.66 -17.68
N ALA A 253 5.12 -15.67 -17.32
CA ALA A 253 4.61 -16.93 -16.79
C ALA A 253 4.36 -16.80 -15.28
N VAL A 254 3.08 -16.82 -14.89
CA VAL A 254 2.64 -16.84 -13.49
C VAL A 254 1.73 -18.02 -13.17
N ASP A 255 1.39 -18.83 -14.17
CA ASP A 255 0.60 -20.05 -13.99
C ASP A 255 1.38 -21.06 -13.15
N GLY A 256 0.66 -21.79 -12.30
CA GLY A 256 1.26 -22.78 -11.41
C GLY A 256 2.06 -22.20 -10.22
N LEU A 257 2.14 -20.87 -10.07
CA LEU A 257 2.75 -20.28 -8.88
C LEU A 257 1.79 -20.32 -7.69
N GLY A 258 2.33 -20.61 -6.50
CA GLY A 258 1.64 -20.38 -5.24
C GLY A 258 1.44 -18.88 -5.01
N TRP A 259 0.46 -18.49 -4.18
CA TRP A 259 0.21 -17.09 -3.95
C TRP A 259 -0.20 -16.77 -2.50
N ALA A 260 0.06 -15.53 -2.10
CA ALA A 260 -0.47 -14.93 -0.89
C ALA A 260 -0.89 -13.48 -1.15
N PHE A 261 -1.99 -13.11 -0.55
CA PHE A 261 -2.59 -11.77 -0.63
C PHE A 261 -2.28 -10.96 0.62
N ALA A 262 -1.95 -9.69 0.45
CA ALA A 262 -1.89 -8.74 1.54
C ALA A 262 -2.43 -7.37 1.12
N ALA A 263 -3.27 -6.79 1.98
CA ALA A 263 -3.83 -5.46 1.84
C ALA A 263 -3.44 -4.60 3.06
N PRO A 264 -2.16 -4.19 3.17
CA PRO A 264 -1.70 -3.40 4.30
C PRO A 264 -2.33 -2.01 4.27
N GLY A 265 -2.66 -1.50 5.47
CA GLY A 265 -3.20 -0.16 5.64
C GLY A 265 -4.68 0.01 5.32
N ASP A 266 -5.17 1.23 5.56
CA ASP A 266 -6.59 1.56 5.65
C ASP A 266 -7.04 2.61 4.62
N TYR A 267 -6.13 3.08 3.74
CA TYR A 267 -6.41 4.17 2.81
C TYR A 267 -6.51 3.68 1.37
N GLY A 268 -7.39 4.31 0.57
CA GLY A 268 -7.52 4.04 -0.87
C GLY A 268 -6.24 4.28 -1.67
N SER A 269 -5.36 5.16 -1.17
CA SER A 269 -4.05 5.42 -1.77
C SER A 269 -3.02 4.29 -1.57
N GLN A 270 -3.36 3.26 -0.76
CA GLN A 270 -2.49 2.12 -0.51
C GLN A 270 -2.81 0.98 -1.48
N LYS A 271 -1.79 0.23 -1.83
CA LYS A 271 -1.87 -0.88 -2.79
C LYS A 271 -2.34 -2.16 -2.12
N VAL A 272 -2.96 -3.03 -2.90
CA VAL A 272 -3.07 -4.45 -2.62
C VAL A 272 -1.86 -5.15 -3.20
N LEU A 273 -1.36 -6.16 -2.51
CA LEU A 273 -0.19 -6.92 -2.90
C LEU A 273 -0.54 -8.41 -3.04
N LEU A 274 -0.11 -9.02 -4.13
CA LEU A 274 -0.07 -10.47 -4.29
C LEU A 274 1.41 -10.88 -4.37
N PHE A 275 1.80 -11.81 -3.52
CA PHE A 275 3.12 -12.43 -3.50
C PHE A 275 3.03 -13.77 -4.22
N LEU A 276 3.84 -13.97 -5.24
CA LEU A 276 3.83 -15.18 -6.07
C LEU A 276 5.10 -16.01 -5.79
N PHE A 277 4.91 -17.29 -5.48
CA PHE A 277 5.95 -18.22 -5.05
C PHE A 277 6.15 -19.35 -6.06
N GLU A 278 7.37 -19.80 -6.23
CA GLU A 278 7.65 -21.01 -7.00
C GLU A 278 7.12 -22.26 -6.27
N ASN A 279 6.49 -23.17 -7.02
CA ASN A 279 5.86 -24.37 -6.43
C ASN A 279 6.85 -25.31 -5.74
N GLU A 280 8.12 -25.32 -6.14
CA GLU A 280 9.14 -26.21 -5.60
C GLU A 280 10.12 -25.51 -4.63
N GLY A 281 10.00 -24.19 -4.45
CA GLY A 281 10.92 -23.39 -3.65
C GLY A 281 10.25 -22.53 -2.58
N GLU A 282 10.97 -22.23 -1.51
CA GLU A 282 10.56 -21.21 -0.53
C GLU A 282 10.71 -19.78 -1.09
N GLN A 283 11.12 -19.66 -2.38
CA GLN A 283 11.54 -18.40 -2.95
C GLN A 283 10.36 -17.61 -3.52
N LEU A 284 10.19 -16.40 -3.03
CA LEU A 284 9.29 -15.42 -3.62
C LEU A 284 9.83 -15.03 -5.01
N ARG A 285 9.03 -15.25 -6.06
CA ARG A 285 9.43 -14.97 -7.45
C ARG A 285 9.05 -13.58 -7.91
N SER A 286 7.81 -13.18 -7.63
CA SER A 286 7.31 -11.88 -8.09
C SER A 286 6.28 -11.30 -7.12
N VAL A 287 6.06 -10.00 -7.25
CA VAL A 287 5.06 -9.24 -6.50
C VAL A 287 4.14 -8.55 -7.49
N VAL A 288 2.84 -8.72 -7.30
CA VAL A 288 1.83 -7.98 -8.07
C VAL A 288 1.24 -6.90 -7.18
N LYS A 289 1.24 -5.68 -7.68
CA LYS A 289 0.69 -4.49 -7.01
C LYS A 289 -0.59 -4.07 -7.71
N ILE A 290 -1.63 -3.79 -6.95
CA ILE A 290 -2.94 -3.40 -7.50
C ILE A 290 -3.38 -2.12 -6.80
N THR A 291 -3.82 -1.13 -7.54
CA THR A 291 -4.43 0.08 -6.95
C THR A 291 -5.79 -0.26 -6.37
N ARG A 292 -6.19 0.44 -5.30
CA ARG A 292 -7.54 0.32 -4.72
C ARG A 292 -8.52 1.36 -5.26
N ASP A 293 -8.01 2.32 -6.01
CA ASP A 293 -8.75 3.46 -6.52
C ASP A 293 -8.10 3.93 -7.82
N ALA A 294 -8.90 4.08 -8.86
CA ALA A 294 -8.42 4.48 -10.19
C ALA A 294 -7.69 5.85 -10.20
N ARG A 295 -7.98 6.72 -9.23
CA ARG A 295 -7.26 8.00 -9.05
C ARG A 295 -5.75 7.82 -8.81
N TYR A 296 -5.34 6.63 -8.36
CA TYR A 296 -3.94 6.31 -8.08
C TYR A 296 -3.29 5.40 -9.12
N ASN A 297 -3.97 5.11 -10.25
CA ASN A 297 -3.42 4.28 -11.32
C ASN A 297 -2.10 4.84 -11.85
N SER A 298 -2.03 6.17 -12.02
CA SER A 298 -0.83 6.87 -12.49
C SER A 298 0.42 6.57 -11.66
N ARG A 299 0.28 6.16 -10.39
CA ARG A 299 1.42 5.78 -9.55
C ARG A 299 2.05 4.45 -10.00
N LEU A 300 1.23 3.42 -10.29
CA LEU A 300 1.75 2.15 -10.80
C LEU A 300 2.25 2.28 -12.24
N GLU A 301 1.60 3.11 -13.05
CA GLU A 301 2.08 3.46 -14.39
C GLU A 301 3.43 4.18 -14.34
N ASN A 302 3.62 5.07 -13.35
CA ASN A 302 4.91 5.72 -13.11
C ASN A 302 5.97 4.73 -12.64
N GLU A 303 5.62 3.83 -11.71
CA GLU A 303 6.51 2.77 -11.24
C GLU A 303 6.95 1.85 -12.39
N TRP A 304 6.04 1.46 -13.27
CA TRP A 304 6.35 0.70 -14.48
C TRP A 304 7.36 1.44 -15.37
N ARG A 305 7.09 2.71 -15.72
CA ARG A 305 8.00 3.52 -16.54
C ARG A 305 9.38 3.68 -15.92
N ALA A 306 9.42 3.91 -14.60
CA ALA A 306 10.65 4.03 -13.85
C ALA A 306 11.48 2.75 -13.89
N LEU A 307 10.88 1.61 -13.59
CA LEU A 307 11.57 0.31 -13.60
C LEU A 307 12.04 -0.08 -15.00
N THR A 308 11.24 0.19 -16.04
CA THR A 308 11.62 -0.03 -17.43
C THR A 308 12.85 0.81 -17.81
N SER A 309 12.84 2.09 -17.48
CA SER A 309 13.99 2.98 -17.75
C SER A 309 15.25 2.56 -17.00
N LEU A 310 15.13 2.12 -15.75
CA LEU A 310 16.28 1.61 -14.98
C LEU A 310 16.83 0.31 -15.58
N GLN A 311 15.98 -0.56 -16.06
CA GLN A 311 16.36 -1.80 -16.75
C GLN A 311 17.10 -1.50 -18.07
N GLU A 312 16.56 -0.62 -18.90
CA GLU A 312 17.18 -0.20 -20.16
C GLU A 312 18.57 0.43 -19.96
N ARG A 313 18.74 1.21 -18.89
CA ARG A 313 20.01 1.81 -18.48
C ARG A 313 20.98 0.81 -17.82
N GLY A 314 20.55 -0.43 -17.55
CA GLY A 314 21.35 -1.47 -16.92
C GLY A 314 21.56 -1.28 -15.41
N ILE A 315 20.87 -0.35 -14.76
CA ILE A 315 21.03 -0.05 -13.31
C ILE A 315 20.47 -1.17 -12.43
N SER A 316 19.43 -1.88 -12.89
CA SER A 316 18.81 -2.98 -12.14
C SER A 316 19.53 -4.33 -12.23
N ARG A 317 20.67 -4.42 -12.94
CA ARG A 317 21.39 -5.70 -13.20
C ARG A 317 21.93 -6.38 -11.95
N ASP A 318 22.25 -5.63 -10.92
CA ASP A 318 22.78 -6.11 -9.64
C ASP A 318 21.70 -6.55 -8.63
N GLY A 319 20.42 -6.53 -9.03
CA GLY A 319 19.29 -6.84 -8.14
C GLY A 319 18.98 -5.74 -7.14
N SER A 320 19.48 -4.53 -7.33
CA SER A 320 19.16 -3.37 -6.47
C SER A 320 17.78 -2.79 -6.71
N CYS A 321 17.14 -3.11 -7.84
CA CYS A 321 15.79 -2.71 -8.21
C CYS A 321 14.98 -3.91 -8.75
N PRO A 322 13.65 -3.94 -8.57
CA PRO A 322 12.81 -4.93 -9.24
C PRO A 322 12.89 -4.77 -10.77
N LEU A 323 12.70 -5.85 -11.50
CA LEU A 323 12.46 -5.81 -12.93
C LEU A 323 10.95 -5.76 -13.20
N PRO A 324 10.46 -4.88 -14.10
CA PRO A 324 9.06 -4.86 -14.48
C PRO A 324 8.74 -6.12 -15.31
N LEU A 325 7.61 -6.77 -15.02
CA LEU A 325 7.16 -8.00 -15.69
C LEU A 325 5.94 -7.74 -16.58
N PHE A 326 4.95 -7.05 -16.06
CA PHE A 326 3.74 -6.69 -16.79
C PHE A 326 3.03 -5.51 -16.15
N LEU A 327 2.30 -4.76 -16.98
CA LEU A 327 1.36 -3.73 -16.57
C LEU A 327 0.04 -3.94 -17.32
N GLY A 328 -1.08 -3.86 -16.60
CA GLY A 328 -2.42 -3.95 -17.17
C GLY A 328 -3.46 -3.34 -16.27
N GLN A 329 -4.73 -3.60 -16.57
CA GLN A 329 -5.86 -3.09 -15.79
C GLN A 329 -6.88 -4.20 -15.53
N HIS A 330 -7.52 -4.14 -14.35
CA HIS A 330 -8.64 -4.98 -13.99
C HIS A 330 -9.73 -4.13 -13.31
N GLY A 331 -10.95 -4.13 -13.85
CA GLY A 331 -12.03 -3.27 -13.36
C GLY A 331 -11.67 -1.78 -13.26
N GLY A 332 -10.84 -1.28 -14.19
CA GLY A 332 -10.35 0.12 -14.20
C GLY A 332 -9.24 0.41 -13.19
N LEU A 333 -8.73 -0.60 -12.46
CA LEU A 333 -7.61 -0.48 -11.53
C LEU A 333 -6.31 -0.97 -12.19
N ALA A 334 -5.21 -0.26 -11.97
CA ALA A 334 -3.91 -0.66 -12.48
C ALA A 334 -3.37 -1.88 -11.72
N VAL A 335 -2.77 -2.80 -12.47
CA VAL A 335 -2.14 -4.05 -12.00
C VAL A 335 -0.73 -4.10 -12.55
N LEU A 336 0.25 -4.05 -11.67
CA LEU A 336 1.69 -4.08 -12.00
C LEU A 336 2.33 -5.34 -11.41
N GLY A 337 2.98 -6.15 -12.26
CA GLY A 337 3.84 -7.25 -11.84
C GLY A 337 5.31 -6.87 -11.93
N GLU A 338 6.07 -7.22 -10.90
CA GLU A 338 7.52 -7.00 -10.82
C GLU A 338 8.23 -8.21 -10.21
N THR A 339 9.53 -8.38 -10.47
CA THR A 339 10.32 -9.42 -9.80
C THR A 339 10.43 -9.14 -8.31
N ALA A 340 10.46 -10.19 -7.50
CA ALA A 340 10.69 -10.04 -6.07
C ALA A 340 12.17 -9.81 -5.79
N LEU A 341 12.45 -8.85 -4.91
CA LEU A 341 13.80 -8.66 -4.38
C LEU A 341 14.01 -9.52 -3.13
N THR A 342 15.15 -10.19 -3.08
CA THR A 342 15.56 -11.00 -1.92
C THR A 342 16.25 -10.10 -0.91
N GLY A 343 15.85 -10.18 0.36
CA GLY A 343 16.50 -9.39 1.39
C GLY A 343 15.68 -9.23 2.66
N VAL A 344 16.31 -8.60 3.64
CA VAL A 344 15.68 -8.29 4.93
C VAL A 344 15.37 -6.80 4.99
N PRO A 345 14.17 -6.39 5.49
CA PRO A 345 13.85 -4.97 5.63
C PRO A 345 14.96 -4.20 6.36
N PHE A 346 15.45 -3.15 5.73
CA PHE A 346 16.56 -2.33 6.22
C PHE A 346 16.35 -1.90 7.69
N VAL A 347 15.14 -1.44 8.02
CA VAL A 347 14.80 -1.01 9.39
C VAL A 347 15.00 -2.11 10.44
N ARG A 348 14.88 -3.39 10.05
CA ARG A 348 15.09 -4.53 10.98
C ARG A 348 16.57 -4.79 11.22
N GLN A 349 17.41 -4.56 10.20
CA GLN A 349 18.86 -4.79 10.26
C GLN A 349 19.65 -3.63 10.88
N MET A 350 19.05 -2.45 10.97
CA MET A 350 19.69 -1.29 11.62
C MET A 350 20.16 -1.67 13.03
N LYS A 351 21.45 -1.66 13.27
CA LYS A 351 22.04 -1.84 14.62
C LYS A 351 21.92 -0.55 15.41
N THR A 352 21.80 -0.65 16.74
CA THR A 352 21.82 0.52 17.63
C THR A 352 23.21 1.13 17.77
N SER A 353 24.25 0.29 17.64
CA SER A 353 25.65 0.71 17.60
C SER A 353 26.19 0.53 16.17
N GLY A 354 26.69 1.62 15.56
CA GLY A 354 27.26 1.60 14.23
C GLY A 354 26.24 1.45 13.07
N PRO A 355 25.13 2.22 13.05
CA PRO A 355 24.15 2.15 11.94
C PRO A 355 24.71 2.69 10.62
N TRP A 356 25.82 3.36 10.67
CA TRP A 356 26.40 4.17 9.59
C TRP A 356 26.88 3.38 8.39
N GLU A 357 27.44 2.19 8.62
CA GLU A 357 27.93 1.37 7.51
C GLU A 357 26.84 1.04 6.51
N GLN A 358 25.66 0.66 7.01
CA GLN A 358 24.51 0.36 6.15
C GLN A 358 23.97 1.63 5.48
N GLY A 359 23.92 2.74 6.23
CA GLY A 359 23.53 4.05 5.70
C GLY A 359 24.49 4.53 4.61
N ARG A 360 25.79 4.33 4.77
CA ARG A 360 26.81 4.67 3.77
C ARG A 360 26.60 3.91 2.46
N LYS A 361 26.30 2.62 2.51
CA LYS A 361 26.01 1.84 1.29
C LYS A 361 24.81 2.38 0.52
N VAL A 362 23.77 2.84 1.22
CA VAL A 362 22.61 3.48 0.58
C VAL A 362 23.01 4.80 -0.06
N LEU A 363 23.81 5.63 0.64
CA LEU A 363 24.32 6.89 0.08
C LEU A 363 25.18 6.68 -1.16
N GLU A 364 26.08 5.68 -1.14
CA GLU A 364 26.89 5.32 -2.30
C GLU A 364 26.04 4.90 -3.49
N TRP A 365 24.99 4.11 -3.24
CA TRP A 365 24.09 3.69 -4.30
C TRP A 365 23.30 4.87 -4.88
N LEU A 366 22.77 5.78 -4.03
CA LEU A 366 22.07 6.99 -4.50
C LEU A 366 23.01 7.95 -5.25
N LEU A 367 24.25 8.06 -4.83
CA LEU A 367 25.27 8.79 -5.56
C LEU A 367 25.53 8.16 -6.94
N MET A 368 25.73 6.84 -6.99
CA MET A 368 25.93 6.12 -8.24
C MET A 368 24.72 6.29 -9.17
N LEU A 369 23.49 6.21 -8.66
CA LEU A 369 22.28 6.47 -9.45
C LEU A 369 22.32 7.88 -10.06
N GLY A 370 22.61 8.90 -9.23
CA GLY A 370 22.73 10.28 -9.69
C GLY A 370 23.77 10.47 -10.79
N VAL A 371 24.97 9.89 -10.60
CA VAL A 371 26.08 9.96 -11.58
C VAL A 371 25.71 9.26 -12.89
N ALA A 372 25.18 8.04 -12.80
CA ALA A 372 24.85 7.21 -13.97
C ALA A 372 23.70 7.79 -14.81
N THR A 373 22.86 8.64 -14.21
CA THR A 373 21.65 9.17 -14.85
C THR A 373 21.70 10.67 -15.12
N ALA A 374 22.77 11.35 -14.72
CA ALA A 374 22.92 12.79 -14.91
C ALA A 374 22.86 13.21 -16.39
N HIS A 375 21.89 14.01 -16.76
CA HIS A 375 21.65 14.45 -18.13
C HIS A 375 21.20 15.92 -18.18
N ARG A 376 21.33 16.56 -19.33
CA ARG A 376 20.74 17.88 -19.56
C ARG A 376 19.26 17.73 -19.88
N PRO A 377 18.39 18.65 -19.42
CA PRO A 377 16.97 18.61 -19.73
C PRO A 377 16.75 18.61 -21.26
N GLU A 378 15.93 17.71 -21.76
CA GLU A 378 15.66 17.58 -23.21
C GLU A 378 14.74 18.70 -23.74
N ASN A 379 13.84 19.18 -22.92
CA ASN A 379 12.89 20.24 -23.29
C ASN A 379 13.24 21.53 -22.55
N GLY A 380 13.23 22.65 -23.25
CA GLY A 380 13.59 23.99 -22.75
C GLY A 380 12.74 24.57 -21.60
N ALA A 381 11.92 23.73 -20.93
CA ALA A 381 11.37 24.06 -19.64
C ALA A 381 12.53 24.24 -18.67
N THR A 382 12.83 25.48 -18.33
CA THR A 382 13.92 25.80 -17.42
C THR A 382 13.65 25.14 -16.08
N VAL A 383 14.67 24.56 -15.47
CA VAL A 383 14.60 24.01 -14.09
C VAL A 383 14.01 25.05 -13.14
N ALA A 384 14.34 26.32 -13.37
CA ALA A 384 13.78 27.45 -12.65
C ALA A 384 12.25 27.51 -12.75
N GLY A 385 11.66 27.38 -13.95
CA GLY A 385 10.20 27.43 -14.12
C GLY A 385 9.47 26.33 -13.36
N ARG A 386 10.03 25.10 -13.30
CA ARG A 386 9.46 24.03 -12.47
C ARG A 386 9.51 24.35 -10.97
N LEU A 387 10.55 25.05 -10.51
CA LEU A 387 10.70 25.45 -9.12
C LEU A 387 9.81 26.65 -8.79
N GLU A 388 9.59 27.56 -9.72
CA GLU A 388 8.62 28.65 -9.61
C GLU A 388 7.19 28.11 -9.46
N GLU A 389 6.78 27.13 -10.28
CA GLU A 389 5.49 26.47 -10.15
C GLU A 389 5.31 25.78 -8.77
N ILE A 390 6.37 25.21 -8.22
CA ILE A 390 6.33 24.59 -6.89
C ILE A 390 6.23 25.67 -5.81
N LEU A 391 6.93 26.82 -5.96
CA LEU A 391 6.86 27.95 -5.04
C LEU A 391 5.46 28.56 -5.03
N ASP A 392 4.90 28.88 -6.20
CA ASP A 392 3.53 29.39 -6.32
C ASP A 392 2.52 28.49 -5.62
N ARG A 393 2.65 27.19 -5.85
CA ARG A 393 1.77 26.20 -5.21
C ARG A 393 2.00 26.10 -3.70
N PHE A 394 3.22 26.26 -3.23
CA PHE A 394 3.54 26.29 -1.81
C PHE A 394 2.89 27.51 -1.13
N ASP A 395 2.97 28.68 -1.76
CA ASP A 395 2.40 29.92 -1.25
C ASP A 395 0.87 29.87 -1.19
N ASP A 396 0.23 29.32 -2.23
CA ASP A 396 -1.22 29.10 -2.25
C ASP A 396 -1.69 28.19 -1.08
N LEU A 397 -0.93 27.14 -0.79
CA LEU A 397 -1.29 26.15 0.22
C LEU A 397 -1.00 26.59 1.65
N TYR A 398 0.17 27.21 1.88
CA TYR A 398 0.68 27.45 3.22
C TYR A 398 0.65 28.91 3.65
N ARG A 399 0.61 29.86 2.70
CA ARG A 399 0.64 31.32 2.94
C ARG A 399 1.71 31.69 3.97
N PRO A 400 2.98 31.41 3.69
CA PRO A 400 4.06 31.62 4.65
C PRO A 400 4.21 33.11 5.00
N PRO A 401 4.91 33.44 6.12
CA PRO A 401 5.31 34.81 6.39
C PRO A 401 6.13 35.39 5.23
N ARG A 402 6.01 36.69 4.96
CA ARG A 402 6.70 37.38 3.86
C ARG A 402 8.21 37.15 3.84
N GLU A 403 8.84 37.03 5.00
CA GLU A 403 10.27 36.77 5.12
C GLU A 403 10.63 35.37 4.61
N THR A 404 9.82 34.34 4.94
CA THR A 404 10.01 32.97 4.45
C THR A 404 9.74 32.89 2.96
N ASP A 405 8.68 33.52 2.47
CA ASP A 405 8.34 33.60 1.05
C ASP A 405 9.50 34.22 0.26
N ARG A 406 9.97 35.39 0.66
CA ARG A 406 11.12 36.03 0.03
C ARG A 406 12.38 35.18 0.07
N PHE A 407 12.67 34.54 1.22
CA PHE A 407 13.81 33.65 1.35
C PHE A 407 13.76 32.49 0.33
N LEU A 408 12.58 31.86 0.16
CA LEU A 408 12.41 30.77 -0.79
C LEU A 408 12.47 31.25 -2.25
N ALA A 409 11.92 32.43 -2.54
CA ALA A 409 12.04 33.07 -3.87
C ALA A 409 13.52 33.37 -4.21
N ASP A 410 14.31 33.83 -3.25
CA ASP A 410 15.75 34.05 -3.43
C ASP A 410 16.48 32.72 -3.73
N GLN A 411 16.06 31.59 -3.12
CA GLN A 411 16.62 30.26 -3.43
C GLN A 411 16.26 29.80 -4.86
N VAL A 412 15.04 30.07 -5.33
CA VAL A 412 14.65 29.77 -6.72
C VAL A 412 15.46 30.64 -7.68
N ALA A 413 15.61 31.92 -7.38
CA ALA A 413 16.42 32.83 -8.19
C ALA A 413 17.90 32.42 -8.25
N ALA A 414 18.46 31.88 -7.17
CA ALA A 414 19.82 31.34 -7.16
C ALA A 414 19.99 30.14 -8.11
N ILE A 415 18.98 29.24 -8.19
CA ILE A 415 18.97 28.17 -9.19
C ILE A 415 18.86 28.75 -10.61
N ALA A 416 18.01 29.76 -10.83
CA ALA A 416 17.87 30.41 -12.14
C ALA A 416 19.18 31.04 -12.61
N ALA A 417 19.90 31.70 -11.72
CA ALA A 417 21.17 32.39 -12.02
C ALA A 417 22.34 31.41 -12.21
N GLY A 418 22.43 30.35 -11.39
CA GLY A 418 23.55 29.41 -11.38
C GLY A 418 23.28 28.10 -12.12
N GLY A 419 22.02 27.80 -12.41
CA GLY A 419 21.59 26.47 -12.88
C GLY A 419 21.68 26.23 -14.40
N GLY A 420 22.19 27.19 -15.19
CA GLY A 420 22.25 27.02 -16.67
C GLY A 420 23.05 25.80 -17.19
N GLY A 421 23.84 25.18 -16.32
CA GLY A 421 24.55 23.92 -16.58
C GLY A 421 24.12 22.75 -15.68
N MET A 422 23.14 22.93 -14.80
CA MET A 422 22.69 21.90 -13.87
C MET A 422 22.10 20.71 -14.62
N ARG A 423 22.57 19.51 -14.29
CA ARG A 423 22.05 18.26 -14.82
C ARG A 423 20.93 17.76 -13.91
N LEU A 424 19.87 17.28 -14.53
CA LEU A 424 18.82 16.52 -13.85
C LEU A 424 19.27 15.07 -13.70
N VAL A 425 18.67 14.37 -12.74
CA VAL A 425 19.02 13.00 -12.41
C VAL A 425 17.77 12.15 -12.24
N PHE A 426 17.90 10.87 -12.40
CA PHE A 426 16.83 9.97 -12.04
C PHE A 426 16.72 9.88 -10.51
N GLN A 427 15.55 10.20 -9.99
CA GLN A 427 15.22 10.10 -8.56
C GLN A 427 14.32 8.90 -8.29
N HIS A 428 14.54 8.23 -7.17
CA HIS A 428 13.58 7.31 -6.57
C HIS A 428 12.33 8.05 -6.06
N GLY A 429 12.53 9.26 -5.57
CA GLY A 429 11.50 10.14 -5.07
C GLY A 429 10.95 9.81 -3.67
N ASP A 430 11.22 8.63 -3.10
CA ASP A 430 10.92 8.25 -1.70
C ASP A 430 11.89 7.17 -1.16
N PRO A 431 13.23 7.41 -1.17
CA PRO A 431 14.23 6.41 -0.76
C PRO A 431 14.32 6.26 0.76
N GLY A 432 13.17 6.22 1.45
CA GLY A 432 13.15 6.07 2.91
C GLY A 432 13.54 4.65 3.35
N PRO A 433 14.05 4.47 4.59
CA PRO A 433 14.43 3.15 5.13
C PRO A 433 13.33 2.09 5.09
N TRP A 434 12.06 2.49 4.93
CA TRP A 434 10.91 1.60 4.78
C TRP A 434 10.77 0.98 3.38
N ASN A 435 11.36 1.62 2.37
CA ASN A 435 11.39 1.18 0.97
C ASN A 435 12.71 0.48 0.61
N LEU A 436 13.49 0.06 1.63
CA LEU A 436 14.79 -0.57 1.46
C LEU A 436 14.82 -1.98 2.03
N LEU A 437 15.44 -2.87 1.28
CA LEU A 437 15.92 -4.16 1.76
C LEU A 437 17.45 -4.14 1.82
N LEU A 438 18.03 -5.01 2.64
CA LEU A 438 19.44 -5.42 2.54
C LEU A 438 19.48 -6.83 1.98
N THR A 439 20.17 -7.00 0.87
CA THR A 439 20.38 -8.32 0.27
C THR A 439 21.22 -9.22 1.19
N PRO A 440 21.32 -10.52 0.93
CA PRO A 440 22.22 -11.40 1.69
C PRO A 440 23.68 -10.91 1.72
N GLU A 441 24.13 -10.25 0.65
CA GLU A 441 25.47 -9.66 0.52
C GLU A 441 25.57 -8.31 1.24
N GLY A 442 24.48 -7.84 1.86
CA GLY A 442 24.41 -6.58 2.58
C GLY A 442 24.41 -5.35 1.68
N GLN A 443 23.98 -5.48 0.43
CA GLN A 443 23.78 -4.36 -0.49
C GLN A 443 22.35 -3.81 -0.37
N PRO A 444 22.12 -2.50 -0.60
CA PRO A 444 20.79 -1.93 -0.59
C PRO A 444 20.02 -2.35 -1.85
N ALA A 445 18.73 -2.68 -1.65
CA ALA A 445 17.79 -2.90 -2.73
C ALA A 445 16.55 -2.05 -2.50
N PHE A 446 16.08 -1.35 -3.53
CA PHE A 446 15.07 -0.31 -3.47
C PHE A 446 13.73 -0.81 -3.99
N LEU A 447 12.69 -0.61 -3.20
CA LEU A 447 11.30 -0.94 -3.48
C LEU A 447 10.47 0.33 -3.68
N ASP A 448 9.33 0.21 -4.37
CA ASP A 448 8.30 1.25 -4.42
C ASP A 448 8.71 2.52 -5.18
N TRP A 449 8.91 2.35 -6.48
CA TRP A 449 9.33 3.40 -7.42
C TRP A 449 8.16 4.30 -7.92
N GLU A 450 6.99 4.24 -7.27
CA GLU A 450 5.80 5.02 -7.69
C GLU A 450 6.00 6.54 -7.69
N ALA A 451 6.99 7.01 -6.93
CA ALA A 451 7.31 8.43 -6.79
C ALA A 451 8.52 8.86 -7.62
N ALA A 452 9.07 7.95 -8.45
CA ALA A 452 10.25 8.19 -9.24
C ALA A 452 10.05 9.34 -10.24
N ASP A 453 11.12 10.09 -10.45
CA ASP A 453 11.18 11.18 -11.43
C ASP A 453 12.46 11.04 -12.27
N PRO A 454 12.36 10.79 -13.58
CA PRO A 454 13.53 10.69 -14.46
C PRO A 454 14.26 12.02 -14.66
N GLU A 455 13.58 13.14 -14.39
CA GLU A 455 14.10 14.51 -14.47
C GLU A 455 14.11 15.16 -13.08
N GLY A 456 14.50 14.43 -12.06
CA GLY A 456 14.52 14.90 -10.69
C GLY A 456 15.67 15.84 -10.38
N MET A 457 15.54 16.63 -9.33
CA MET A 457 16.56 17.56 -8.88
C MET A 457 17.73 16.82 -8.21
N PRO A 458 18.98 17.15 -8.49
CA PRO A 458 20.14 16.54 -7.85
C PRO A 458 20.05 16.70 -6.31
N LEU A 459 20.68 15.77 -5.57
CA LEU A 459 20.76 15.73 -4.09
C LEU A 459 19.44 15.47 -3.34
N TRP A 460 18.25 15.65 -3.93
CA TRP A 460 16.99 15.56 -3.18
C TRP A 460 16.76 14.16 -2.54
N ASP A 461 17.10 13.10 -3.22
CA ASP A 461 17.01 11.75 -2.65
C ASP A 461 18.00 11.53 -1.50
N LEU A 462 19.21 12.12 -1.58
CA LEU A 462 20.18 12.09 -0.49
C LEU A 462 19.65 12.81 0.76
N PHE A 463 19.12 14.02 0.60
CA PHE A 463 18.53 14.79 1.71
C PHE A 463 17.36 14.04 2.34
N HIS A 464 16.48 13.46 1.51
CA HIS A 464 15.33 12.71 1.99
C HIS A 464 15.74 11.44 2.72
N PHE A 465 16.67 10.66 2.16
CA PHE A 465 17.16 9.44 2.82
C PHE A 465 17.78 9.76 4.18
N LEU A 466 18.72 10.70 4.22
CA LEU A 466 19.45 11.02 5.45
C LEU A 466 18.54 11.51 6.57
N ARG A 467 17.61 12.39 6.27
CA ARG A 467 16.58 12.83 7.23
C ARG A 467 15.75 11.63 7.74
N SER A 468 15.31 10.76 6.85
CA SER A 468 14.50 9.59 7.18
C SER A 468 15.28 8.55 7.98
N PHE A 469 16.56 8.39 7.65
CA PHE A 469 17.49 7.51 8.35
C PHE A 469 17.78 8.01 9.77
N GLY A 470 18.07 9.32 9.94
CA GLY A 470 18.24 9.95 11.24
C GLY A 470 17.02 9.76 12.16
N PHE A 471 15.82 9.93 11.61
CA PHE A 471 14.60 9.66 12.36
C PHE A 471 14.45 8.19 12.73
N SER A 472 14.84 7.26 11.86
CA SER A 472 14.81 5.83 12.16
C SER A 472 15.79 5.45 13.28
N ILE A 473 16.96 6.09 13.33
CA ILE A 473 17.92 5.96 14.44
C ILE A 473 17.31 6.48 15.75
N SER A 474 16.76 7.71 15.74
CA SER A 474 16.09 8.32 16.89
C SER A 474 14.95 7.43 17.41
N LYS A 475 14.13 6.90 16.51
CA LYS A 475 13.01 6.01 16.86
C LYS A 475 13.47 4.69 17.51
N LYS A 476 14.56 4.10 17.05
CA LYS A 476 15.16 2.92 17.69
C LYS A 476 15.68 3.21 19.09
N ALA A 477 16.16 4.45 19.32
CA ALA A 477 16.56 4.94 20.64
C ALA A 477 15.36 5.41 21.50
N GLY A 478 14.11 5.11 21.10
CA GLY A 478 12.89 5.47 21.84
C GLY A 478 12.45 6.93 21.68
N ARG A 479 13.09 7.71 20.81
CA ARG A 479 12.75 9.10 20.54
C ARG A 479 11.88 9.21 19.30
N HIS A 480 10.66 9.74 19.43
CA HIS A 480 9.65 9.75 18.37
C HIS A 480 9.37 11.14 17.78
N ASP A 481 10.08 12.18 18.27
CA ASP A 481 9.98 13.53 17.76
C ASP A 481 10.82 13.68 16.47
N TYR A 482 10.14 13.89 15.36
CA TYR A 482 10.78 14.00 14.04
C TYR A 482 11.42 15.38 13.80
N ILE A 483 10.90 16.44 14.43
CA ILE A 483 11.47 17.78 14.37
C ILE A 483 12.80 17.80 15.13
N ARG A 484 12.78 17.31 16.37
CA ARG A 484 14.00 17.22 17.17
C ARG A 484 15.03 16.30 16.51
N SER A 485 14.59 15.20 15.92
CA SER A 485 15.49 14.31 15.18
C SER A 485 16.17 14.99 14.00
N PHE A 486 15.45 15.85 13.28
CA PHE A 486 16.03 16.64 12.20
C PHE A 486 17.05 17.67 12.71
N ALA A 487 16.72 18.37 13.79
CA ALA A 487 17.66 19.28 14.44
C ALA A 487 18.94 18.56 14.90
N ASP A 488 18.80 17.44 15.61
CA ASP A 488 19.91 16.66 16.17
C ASP A 488 20.81 16.04 15.08
N HIS A 489 20.27 15.65 13.95
CA HIS A 489 20.99 14.87 12.93
C HIS A 489 21.39 15.66 11.69
N VAL A 490 20.61 16.66 11.29
CA VAL A 490 20.84 17.41 10.05
C VAL A 490 21.35 18.84 10.35
N LEU A 491 20.69 19.55 11.26
CA LEU A 491 21.06 20.94 11.58
C LEU A 491 22.28 21.01 12.50
N ALA A 492 22.43 20.08 13.43
CA ALA A 492 23.63 20.00 14.27
C ALA A 492 24.82 19.42 13.49
N ALA A 493 26.04 19.72 13.97
CA ALA A 493 27.29 19.15 13.45
C ALA A 493 27.47 17.68 13.88
N SER A 494 26.48 16.84 13.59
CA SER A 494 26.42 15.44 13.96
C SER A 494 27.30 14.56 13.08
N GLU A 495 27.42 13.27 13.43
CA GLU A 495 28.05 12.26 12.56
C GLU A 495 27.28 12.07 11.25
N LEU A 496 25.94 12.08 11.30
CA LEU A 496 25.11 12.00 10.10
C LEU A 496 25.30 13.21 9.19
N ASN A 497 25.37 14.43 9.77
CA ASN A 497 25.67 15.63 9.02
C ASN A 497 27.04 15.55 8.33
N ARG A 498 28.06 15.01 9.00
CA ARG A 498 29.39 14.80 8.37
C ARG A 498 29.30 13.86 7.16
N HIS A 499 28.53 12.77 7.24
CA HIS A 499 28.31 11.89 6.10
C HIS A 499 27.54 12.60 4.97
N LEU A 500 26.57 13.43 5.31
CA LEU A 500 25.85 14.27 4.32
C LEU A 500 26.82 15.18 3.57
N VAL A 501 27.64 15.94 4.29
CA VAL A 501 28.62 16.87 3.72
C VAL A 501 29.58 16.14 2.78
N ASN A 502 30.18 15.04 3.23
CA ASN A 502 31.12 14.26 2.42
C ASN A 502 30.47 13.69 1.15
N THR A 503 29.23 13.17 1.27
CA THR A 503 28.53 12.60 0.11
C THR A 503 28.08 13.70 -0.85
N ALA A 504 27.62 14.86 -0.35
CA ALA A 504 27.25 16.01 -1.19
C ALA A 504 28.45 16.58 -1.94
N ALA A 505 29.63 16.68 -1.29
CA ALA A 505 30.86 17.11 -1.94
C ALA A 505 31.25 16.18 -3.11
N ARG A 506 31.22 14.87 -2.88
CA ARG A 506 31.47 13.89 -3.94
C ARG A 506 30.40 13.97 -5.04
N TYR A 507 29.14 14.12 -4.67
CA TYR A 507 28.05 14.25 -5.62
C TYR A 507 28.27 15.45 -6.55
N CYS A 508 28.62 16.60 -5.99
CA CYS A 508 28.94 17.80 -6.77
C CYS A 508 30.11 17.55 -7.75
N SER A 509 31.19 16.94 -7.27
CA SER A 509 32.36 16.61 -8.09
C SER A 509 32.02 15.63 -9.22
N GLU A 510 31.35 14.51 -8.90
CA GLU A 510 31.10 13.42 -9.85
C GLU A 510 30.00 13.75 -10.86
N THR A 511 29.01 14.62 -10.51
CA THR A 511 27.94 15.05 -11.42
C THR A 511 28.21 16.40 -12.10
N SER A 512 29.31 17.08 -11.75
CA SER A 512 29.62 18.45 -12.17
C SER A 512 28.53 19.45 -11.72
N LEU A 513 27.95 19.23 -10.55
CA LEU A 513 27.01 20.18 -9.93
C LEU A 513 27.80 21.30 -9.25
N ASP A 514 27.44 22.54 -9.55
CA ASP A 514 28.03 23.71 -8.84
C ASP A 514 27.75 23.62 -7.33
N PRO A 515 28.76 23.57 -6.46
CA PRO A 515 28.55 23.51 -5.01
C PRO A 515 27.71 24.64 -4.43
N ARG A 516 27.66 25.81 -5.09
CA ARG A 516 26.82 26.94 -4.68
C ARG A 516 25.33 26.63 -4.76
N LEU A 517 24.93 25.62 -5.55
CA LEU A 517 23.53 25.19 -5.69
C LEU A 517 23.09 24.22 -4.59
N VAL A 518 23.99 23.76 -3.71
CA VAL A 518 23.65 22.82 -2.62
C VAL A 518 22.68 23.46 -1.63
N GLU A 519 22.88 24.71 -1.26
CA GLU A 519 22.02 25.45 -0.36
C GLU A 519 20.60 25.63 -0.93
N PRO A 520 20.39 26.21 -2.12
CA PRO A 520 19.04 26.34 -2.67
C PRO A 520 18.37 24.97 -2.87
N LEU A 521 19.07 23.95 -3.37
CA LEU A 521 18.52 22.62 -3.53
C LEU A 521 18.07 22.00 -2.20
N PHE A 522 18.74 22.30 -1.09
CA PHE A 522 18.36 21.81 0.23
C PHE A 522 17.00 22.39 0.67
N TYR A 523 16.80 23.70 0.62
CA TYR A 523 15.53 24.33 1.02
C TYR A 523 14.39 23.94 0.09
N LEU A 524 14.63 23.97 -1.22
CA LEU A 524 13.63 23.62 -2.24
C LEU A 524 13.21 22.16 -2.18
N CYS A 525 14.09 21.25 -1.72
CA CYS A 525 13.72 19.87 -1.42
C CYS A 525 12.58 19.80 -0.37
N TRP A 526 12.71 20.51 0.73
CA TRP A 526 11.70 20.48 1.78
C TRP A 526 10.43 21.20 1.39
N MET A 527 10.53 22.29 0.61
CA MET A 527 9.38 22.98 0.02
C MET A 527 8.58 22.04 -0.89
N HIS A 528 9.23 21.36 -1.85
CA HIS A 528 8.59 20.37 -2.70
C HIS A 528 7.95 19.24 -1.90
N ARG A 529 8.63 18.75 -0.86
CA ARG A 529 8.09 17.71 0.02
C ARG A 529 6.85 18.17 0.80
N ALA A 530 6.81 19.42 1.23
CA ALA A 530 5.64 20.00 1.88
C ALA A 530 4.44 20.06 0.92
N VAL A 531 4.64 20.55 -0.31
CA VAL A 531 3.61 20.55 -1.36
C VAL A 531 3.08 19.14 -1.65
N LYS A 532 3.97 18.16 -1.75
CA LYS A 532 3.59 16.74 -1.97
C LYS A 532 2.81 16.16 -0.78
N GLU A 533 3.18 16.50 0.45
CA GLU A 533 2.48 16.05 1.67
C GLU A 533 1.09 16.67 1.78
N ALA A 534 0.89 17.90 1.34
CA ALA A 534 -0.39 18.62 1.37
C ALA A 534 -1.51 17.84 0.66
N SER A 535 -1.21 17.09 -0.41
CA SER A 535 -2.18 16.26 -1.11
C SER A 535 -2.79 15.13 -0.24
N ARG A 536 -2.21 14.86 0.92
CA ARG A 536 -2.62 13.80 1.87
C ARG A 536 -3.17 14.34 3.17
N LEU A 537 -3.13 15.65 3.38
CA LEU A 537 -3.56 16.31 4.59
C LEU A 537 -4.90 17.03 4.37
N PRO A 538 -5.81 17.01 5.35
CA PRO A 538 -6.96 17.90 5.34
C PRO A 538 -6.49 19.38 5.40
N PRO A 539 -7.25 20.32 4.83
CA PRO A 539 -6.85 21.75 4.79
C PRO A 539 -6.53 22.34 6.16
N ASP A 540 -7.27 21.95 7.22
CA ASP A 540 -7.06 22.38 8.60
C ASP A 540 -5.78 21.79 9.25
N LYS A 541 -5.12 20.83 8.60
CA LYS A 541 -3.90 20.17 9.07
C LYS A 541 -2.63 20.55 8.30
N LEU A 542 -2.72 21.40 7.30
CA LEU A 542 -1.57 21.78 6.48
C LEU A 542 -0.44 22.36 7.33
N GLN A 543 -0.75 23.30 8.24
CA GLN A 543 0.24 23.93 9.14
C GLN A 543 0.88 22.93 10.11
N SER A 544 0.28 21.78 10.35
CA SER A 544 0.85 20.70 11.14
C SER A 544 1.61 19.67 10.30
N GLY A 545 1.73 19.88 8.98
CA GLY A 545 2.47 19.05 8.04
C GLY A 545 3.91 18.86 8.48
N ARG A 546 4.40 17.64 8.32
CA ARG A 546 5.75 17.29 8.75
C ARG A 546 6.81 18.07 7.99
N TYR A 547 6.73 18.06 6.66
CA TYR A 547 7.75 18.68 5.82
C TYR A 547 7.67 20.20 5.85
N PHE A 548 6.48 20.76 6.01
CA PHE A 548 6.31 22.19 6.26
C PHE A 548 7.05 22.61 7.53
N ASN A 549 6.89 21.89 8.62
CA ASN A 549 7.57 22.19 9.88
C ASN A 549 9.09 21.96 9.83
N LEU A 550 9.57 21.00 9.03
CA LEU A 550 11.01 20.83 8.79
C LEU A 550 11.60 22.01 8.00
N LEU A 551 10.91 22.44 6.94
CA LEU A 551 11.32 23.61 6.16
C LEU A 551 11.38 24.86 7.04
N ARG A 552 10.31 25.13 7.79
CA ARG A 552 10.25 26.26 8.71
C ARG A 552 11.43 26.27 9.68
N LEU A 553 11.69 25.14 10.34
CA LEU A 553 12.82 25.02 11.26
C LEU A 553 14.17 25.26 10.57
N ALA A 554 14.35 24.74 9.34
CA ALA A 554 15.58 24.94 8.58
C ALA A 554 15.79 26.41 8.19
N VAL A 555 14.72 27.14 7.84
CA VAL A 555 14.78 28.58 7.55
C VAL A 555 15.06 29.38 8.82
N GLU A 556 14.35 29.08 9.93
CA GLU A 556 14.57 29.72 11.24
C GLU A 556 16.01 29.52 11.78
N GLN A 557 16.66 28.41 11.42
CA GLN A 557 17.99 28.03 11.85
C GLN A 557 18.99 27.92 10.68
N CYS A 558 18.89 28.82 9.71
CA CYS A 558 19.75 28.82 8.52
C CYS A 558 21.26 28.86 8.86
N ASP A 559 21.61 29.43 9.99
CA ASP A 559 22.97 29.48 10.54
C ASP A 559 23.39 28.28 11.37
N ALA A 560 22.59 27.22 11.44
CA ALA A 560 22.92 26.02 12.20
C ALA A 560 24.28 25.43 11.79
N PRO A 561 25.07 24.89 12.73
CA PRO A 561 26.44 24.41 12.43
C PRO A 561 26.48 23.34 11.33
N GLY A 562 25.47 22.48 11.25
CA GLY A 562 25.37 21.46 10.21
C GLY A 562 25.12 22.06 8.83
N LEU A 563 24.27 23.08 8.74
CA LEU A 563 23.98 23.78 7.47
C LEU A 563 25.18 24.59 7.00
N ARG A 564 25.84 25.33 7.91
CA ARG A 564 27.09 26.05 7.55
C ARG A 564 28.14 25.12 6.96
N ARG A 565 28.34 23.90 7.53
CA ARG A 565 29.24 22.90 6.96
C ARG A 565 28.79 22.41 5.59
N LEU A 566 27.50 22.16 5.43
CA LEU A 566 26.96 21.68 4.15
C LEU A 566 27.09 22.74 3.05
N PHE A 567 26.83 24.00 3.37
CA PHE A 567 26.87 25.10 2.38
C PHE A 567 28.28 25.66 2.15
N SER A 568 29.24 25.40 3.04
CA SER A 568 30.64 25.80 2.85
C SER A 568 31.40 24.97 1.80
N LEU A 569 30.77 23.96 1.18
CA LEU A 569 31.35 23.22 0.05
C LEU A 569 31.76 24.14 -1.09
N SER A 570 31.06 25.28 -1.26
CA SER A 570 31.39 26.31 -2.25
C SER A 570 32.69 27.07 -1.95
N ALA A 571 33.16 27.11 -0.70
CA ALA A 571 34.38 27.82 -0.30
C ALA A 571 35.66 26.99 -0.45
N SER A 572 35.50 25.66 -0.70
CA SER A 572 36.61 24.70 -0.78
C SER A 572 36.86 24.22 -2.22
N ALA A 573 36.05 24.65 -3.19
CA ALA A 573 36.17 24.36 -4.62
C ALA A 573 36.77 25.58 -5.35
#